data_d795ba3375fe826f26f2b8a880a14c06
#
_entry.id   d795ba3375fe826f26f2b8a880a14c06
#
_cell.length_a   1.000
_cell.length_b   1.000
_cell.length_c   1.000
_cell.angle_alpha   90.00
_cell.angle_beta   90.00
_cell.angle_gamma   90.00
#
_symmetry.space_group_name_H-M   'P 1'
#
loop_
_entity.id
_entity.type
_entity.pdbx_description
1 polymer ?
#
loop_
_entity_poly.entity_id
_entity_poly.type
_entity_poly.pdbx_seq_one_letter_code
_entity_poly.pdbx_strand_id
1 'polypeptide(L)'
;MRNALAHVPKGQHTMVAAAIRQAFLQPDAETARQTWRHVADQLRPRWPKLAALMDDSEHDVLAYMAFPSQHRTKLHSTNPLERLNKEVKRRADVVGIFPNEASITRLIGAVLLEQNDEWLLQHRYMQIEGMAELTPPLIDADPAKLPPMAA
;
A
#
# COMPACT_ATOMS: atom_id res chain seq x y z
N MET A 1 2.60 -2.25 11.88
CA MET A 1 2.98 -3.20 12.94
C MET A 1 3.96 -2.61 13.95
N ARG A 2 5.14 -2.08 13.58
CA ARG A 2 6.13 -1.53 14.53
C ARG A 2 5.55 -0.46 15.46
N ASN A 3 4.81 0.51 14.93
CA ASN A 3 4.18 1.58 15.73
C ASN A 3 3.13 1.02 16.71
N ALA A 4 2.34 0.03 16.29
CA ALA A 4 1.36 -0.61 17.15
C ALA A 4 2.03 -1.32 18.34
N LEU A 5 3.11 -2.06 18.10
CA LEU A 5 3.84 -2.78 19.13
C LEU A 5 4.60 -1.86 20.09
N ALA A 6 4.87 -0.61 19.74
CA ALA A 6 5.47 0.37 20.64
C ALA A 6 4.59 0.68 21.87
N HIS A 7 3.29 0.44 21.79
CA HIS A 7 2.33 0.63 22.90
C HIS A 7 2.17 -0.59 23.80
N VAL A 8 2.93 -1.68 23.56
CA VAL A 8 2.81 -2.96 24.24
C VAL A 8 4.14 -3.38 24.83
N PRO A 9 4.19 -3.97 26.05
CA PRO A 9 5.41 -4.53 26.61
C PRO A 9 6.01 -5.62 25.73
N LYS A 10 7.34 -5.69 25.64
CA LYS A 10 8.08 -6.62 24.77
C LYS A 10 7.63 -8.08 24.90
N GLY A 11 7.37 -8.55 26.11
CA GLY A 11 6.93 -9.93 26.38
C GLY A 11 5.56 -10.30 25.76
N GLN A 12 4.79 -9.32 25.31
CA GLN A 12 3.44 -9.53 24.76
C GLN A 12 3.35 -9.20 23.26
N HIS A 13 4.45 -8.76 22.65
CA HIS A 13 4.52 -8.41 21.24
C HIS A 13 4.04 -9.53 20.32
N THR A 14 4.46 -10.77 20.59
CA THR A 14 4.10 -11.93 19.74
C THR A 14 2.60 -12.19 19.76
N MET A 15 1.99 -12.14 20.93
CA MET A 15 0.54 -12.36 21.10
C MET A 15 -0.26 -11.27 20.38
N VAL A 16 0.07 -10.00 20.62
CA VAL A 16 -0.62 -8.85 20.01
C VAL A 16 -0.41 -8.84 18.50
N ALA A 17 0.81 -9.12 18.04
CA ALA A 17 1.09 -9.21 16.61
C ALA A 17 0.30 -10.35 15.93
N ALA A 18 0.15 -11.49 16.60
CA ALA A 18 -0.65 -12.59 16.10
C ALA A 18 -2.14 -12.22 15.99
N ALA A 19 -2.70 -11.55 17.02
CA ALA A 19 -4.06 -11.07 16.99
C ALA A 19 -4.32 -10.08 15.84
N ILE A 20 -3.46 -9.07 15.67
CA ILE A 20 -3.57 -8.10 14.58
C ILE A 20 -3.46 -8.77 13.21
N ARG A 21 -2.59 -9.77 13.06
CA ARG A 21 -2.41 -10.50 11.78
C ARG A 21 -3.66 -11.24 11.33
N GLN A 22 -4.56 -11.62 12.24
CA GLN A 22 -5.79 -12.31 11.87
C GLN A 22 -6.66 -11.49 10.92
N ALA A 23 -6.69 -10.16 11.06
CA ALA A 23 -7.42 -9.30 10.15
C ALA A 23 -6.89 -9.35 8.71
N PHE A 24 -5.57 -9.51 8.52
CA PHE A 24 -4.95 -9.59 7.20
C PHE A 24 -5.12 -10.95 6.51
N LEU A 25 -5.50 -11.97 7.25
CA LEU A 25 -5.75 -13.31 6.73
C LEU A 25 -7.18 -13.49 6.20
N GLN A 26 -8.04 -12.51 6.37
CA GLN A 26 -9.42 -12.58 5.92
C GLN A 26 -9.52 -12.52 4.39
N PRO A 27 -10.49 -13.22 3.79
CA PRO A 27 -10.62 -13.29 2.32
C PRO A 27 -11.08 -11.98 1.69
N ASP A 28 -11.89 -11.22 2.39
CA ASP A 28 -12.51 -9.98 1.90
C ASP A 28 -12.33 -8.81 2.87
N ALA A 29 -12.56 -7.60 2.34
CA ALA A 29 -12.35 -6.35 3.08
C ALA A 29 -13.34 -6.18 4.24
N GLU A 30 -14.57 -6.67 4.09
CA GLU A 30 -15.59 -6.50 5.14
C GLU A 30 -15.28 -7.38 6.36
N THR A 31 -15.00 -8.65 6.14
CA THR A 31 -14.58 -9.59 7.20
C THR A 31 -13.28 -9.13 7.86
N ALA A 32 -12.34 -8.55 7.08
CA ALA A 32 -11.11 -7.99 7.63
C ALA A 32 -11.38 -6.80 8.56
N ARG A 33 -12.30 -5.88 8.18
CA ARG A 33 -12.69 -4.76 9.03
C ARG A 33 -13.37 -5.22 10.32
N GLN A 34 -14.28 -6.17 10.21
CA GLN A 34 -14.95 -6.74 11.38
C GLN A 34 -13.94 -7.38 12.34
N THR A 35 -13.02 -8.19 11.82
CA THR A 35 -11.95 -8.81 12.59
C THR A 35 -11.03 -7.76 13.21
N TRP A 36 -10.67 -6.70 12.46
CA TRP A 36 -9.83 -5.60 12.95
C TRP A 36 -10.46 -4.90 14.14
N ARG A 37 -11.75 -4.52 14.05
CA ARG A 37 -12.51 -3.88 15.13
C ARG A 37 -12.65 -4.80 16.33
N HIS A 38 -12.96 -6.07 16.10
CA HIS A 38 -13.04 -7.07 17.17
C HIS A 38 -11.72 -7.20 17.94
N VAL A 39 -10.59 -7.26 17.25
CA VAL A 39 -9.27 -7.29 17.87
C VAL A 39 -8.98 -6.00 18.63
N ALA A 40 -9.32 -4.83 18.06
CA ALA A 40 -9.15 -3.55 18.74
C ALA A 40 -9.96 -3.51 20.06
N ASP A 41 -11.20 -3.99 20.05
CA ASP A 41 -12.05 -4.05 21.24
C ASP A 41 -11.51 -5.03 22.30
N GLN A 42 -10.98 -6.16 21.91
CA GLN A 42 -10.32 -7.10 22.83
C GLN A 42 -9.05 -6.51 23.47
N LEU A 43 -8.32 -5.68 22.75
CA LEU A 43 -7.09 -5.07 23.25
C LEU A 43 -7.35 -3.79 24.05
N ARG A 44 -8.49 -3.14 23.87
CA ARG A 44 -8.88 -1.86 24.47
C ARG A 44 -8.78 -1.81 25.99
N PRO A 45 -9.26 -2.82 26.77
CA PRO A 45 -9.19 -2.77 28.22
C PRO A 45 -7.76 -2.75 28.76
N ARG A 46 -6.82 -3.36 28.02
CA ARG A 46 -5.43 -3.51 28.46
C ARG A 46 -4.51 -2.48 27.83
N TRP A 47 -4.75 -2.11 26.56
CA TRP A 47 -3.93 -1.17 25.79
C TRP A 47 -4.82 -0.15 25.04
N PRO A 48 -5.42 0.80 25.73
CA PRO A 48 -6.37 1.75 25.12
C PRO A 48 -5.71 2.61 24.03
N LYS A 49 -4.42 2.95 24.18
CA LYS A 49 -3.67 3.71 23.16
C LYS A 49 -3.46 2.90 21.88
N LEU A 50 -3.23 1.59 22.01
CA LEU A 50 -3.11 0.71 20.84
C LEU A 50 -4.46 0.58 20.13
N ALA A 51 -5.54 0.40 20.89
CA ALA A 51 -6.87 0.29 20.30
C ALA A 51 -7.27 1.58 19.57
N ALA A 52 -7.02 2.75 20.15
CA ALA A 52 -7.25 4.03 19.47
C ALA A 52 -6.43 4.15 18.17
N LEU A 53 -5.15 3.77 18.20
CA LEU A 53 -4.32 3.74 16.98
C LEU A 53 -4.89 2.79 15.92
N MET A 54 -5.44 1.64 16.33
CA MET A 54 -6.08 0.70 15.42
C MET A 54 -7.35 1.28 14.80
N ASP A 55 -8.19 1.94 15.59
CA ASP A 55 -9.40 2.59 15.10
C ASP A 55 -9.06 3.68 14.05
N ASP A 56 -8.10 4.54 14.36
CA ASP A 56 -7.68 5.64 13.49
C ASP A 56 -7.04 5.16 12.18
N SER A 57 -6.34 4.01 12.22
CA SER A 57 -5.60 3.50 11.08
C SER A 57 -6.35 2.46 10.24
N GLU A 58 -7.56 2.05 10.62
CA GLU A 58 -8.33 0.99 9.95
C GLU A 58 -8.43 1.20 8.43
N HIS A 59 -8.85 2.41 8.04
CA HIS A 59 -9.06 2.73 6.63
C HIS A 59 -7.78 2.59 5.80
N ASP A 60 -6.68 3.15 6.29
CA ASP A 60 -5.41 3.17 5.57
C ASP A 60 -4.76 1.79 5.51
N VAL A 61 -4.79 1.07 6.65
CA VAL A 61 -4.15 -0.24 6.78
C VAL A 61 -4.85 -1.31 5.95
N LEU A 62 -6.17 -1.24 5.81
CA LEU A 62 -6.98 -2.20 5.06
C LEU A 62 -7.34 -1.74 3.64
N ALA A 63 -6.90 -0.54 3.19
CA ALA A 63 -7.19 0.02 1.87
C ALA A 63 -6.82 -0.93 0.72
N TYR A 64 -5.69 -1.65 0.83
CA TYR A 64 -5.22 -2.58 -0.21
C TYR A 64 -6.17 -3.76 -0.43
N MET A 65 -7.05 -4.07 0.50
CA MET A 65 -8.02 -5.16 0.38
C MET A 65 -9.17 -4.86 -0.58
N ALA A 66 -9.33 -3.60 -1.00
CA ALA A 66 -10.26 -3.22 -2.07
C ALA A 66 -9.78 -3.70 -3.45
N PHE A 67 -8.50 -4.06 -3.58
CA PHE A 67 -7.92 -4.55 -4.83
C PHE A 67 -8.11 -6.07 -5.00
N PRO A 68 -8.09 -6.58 -6.24
CA PRO A 68 -8.12 -8.01 -6.53
C PRO A 68 -7.05 -8.77 -5.74
N SER A 69 -7.37 -9.98 -5.28
CA SER A 69 -6.51 -10.78 -4.38
C SER A 69 -5.11 -11.01 -4.92
N GLN A 70 -4.97 -11.15 -6.25
CA GLN A 70 -3.69 -11.32 -6.95
C GLN A 70 -2.72 -10.13 -6.78
N HIS A 71 -3.24 -8.92 -6.47
CA HIS A 71 -2.43 -7.72 -6.27
C HIS A 71 -2.12 -7.43 -4.80
N ARG A 72 -2.91 -7.98 -3.87
CA ARG A 72 -2.81 -7.66 -2.44
C ARG A 72 -1.43 -7.92 -1.85
N THR A 73 -0.77 -9.02 -2.25
CA THR A 73 0.58 -9.36 -1.80
C THR A 73 1.63 -8.31 -2.14
N LYS A 74 1.42 -7.54 -3.19
CA LYS A 74 2.35 -6.49 -3.62
C LYS A 74 1.98 -5.11 -3.05
N LEU A 75 0.68 -4.87 -2.86
CA LEU A 75 0.17 -3.59 -2.36
C LEU A 75 0.31 -3.42 -0.85
N HIS A 76 0.32 -4.49 -0.06
CA HIS A 76 0.44 -4.41 1.40
C HIS A 76 1.85 -4.04 1.89
N SER A 77 2.83 -3.95 1.01
CA SER A 77 4.23 -3.67 1.36
C SER A 77 4.85 -2.60 0.48
N THR A 78 5.54 -1.65 1.09
CA THR A 78 6.32 -0.60 0.42
C THR A 78 7.74 -1.05 0.08
N ASN A 79 8.13 -2.30 0.38
CA ASN A 79 9.49 -2.82 0.17
C ASN A 79 10.04 -2.58 -1.25
N PRO A 80 9.26 -2.75 -2.35
CA PRO A 80 9.76 -2.46 -3.68
C PRO A 80 10.15 -1.00 -3.88
N LEU A 81 9.34 -0.07 -3.35
CA LEU A 81 9.62 1.36 -3.39
C LEU A 81 10.82 1.73 -2.51
N GLU A 82 10.95 1.11 -1.34
CA GLU A 82 12.10 1.31 -0.45
C GLU A 82 13.41 0.84 -1.11
N ARG A 83 13.38 -0.30 -1.82
CA ARG A 83 14.52 -0.79 -2.59
C ARG A 83 14.89 0.15 -3.72
N LEU A 84 13.90 0.62 -4.50
CA LEU A 84 14.10 1.60 -5.57
C LEU A 84 14.71 2.90 -5.03
N ASN A 85 14.14 3.46 -3.96
CA ASN A 85 14.66 4.66 -3.31
C ASN A 85 16.10 4.48 -2.79
N LYS A 86 16.43 3.29 -2.26
CA LYS A 86 17.78 2.96 -1.82
C LYS A 86 18.76 2.93 -3.01
N GLU A 87 18.34 2.38 -4.15
CA GLU A 87 19.17 2.34 -5.35
C GLU A 87 19.40 3.72 -5.94
N VAL A 88 18.35 4.56 -6.03
CA VAL A 88 18.49 5.96 -6.45
C VAL A 88 19.48 6.71 -5.55
N LYS A 89 19.35 6.58 -4.23
CA LYS A 89 20.29 7.20 -3.28
C LYS A 89 21.71 6.70 -3.47
N ARG A 90 21.89 5.39 -3.57
CA ARG A 90 23.22 4.80 -3.78
C ARG A 90 23.91 5.33 -5.02
N ARG A 91 23.19 5.46 -6.14
CA ARG A 91 23.76 6.00 -7.39
C ARG A 91 24.04 7.51 -7.28
N ALA A 92 23.18 8.26 -6.63
CA ALA A 92 23.39 9.67 -6.36
C ALA A 92 24.62 9.92 -5.47
N ASP A 93 24.81 9.10 -4.42
CA ASP A 93 25.95 9.18 -3.50
C ASP A 93 27.29 8.92 -4.22
N VAL A 94 27.32 8.03 -5.21
CA VAL A 94 28.52 7.76 -6.04
C VAL A 94 28.92 8.97 -6.88
N VAL A 95 27.94 9.72 -7.42
CA VAL A 95 28.20 10.95 -8.18
C VAL A 95 28.69 12.07 -7.25
N GLY A 96 28.13 12.14 -6.03
CA GLY A 96 28.46 13.10 -4.99
C GLY A 96 27.90 14.50 -5.28
N ILE A 97 28.56 15.28 -6.13
CA ILE A 97 28.16 16.67 -6.42
C ILE A 97 27.55 16.77 -7.81
N PHE A 98 26.35 17.31 -7.90
CA PHE A 98 25.66 17.56 -9.17
C PHE A 98 25.84 19.03 -9.60
N PRO A 99 26.19 19.29 -10.87
CA PRO A 99 26.39 20.64 -11.36
C PRO A 99 25.11 21.46 -11.44
N ASN A 100 23.96 20.81 -11.61
CA ASN A 100 22.65 21.45 -11.71
C ASN A 100 21.51 20.43 -11.48
N GLU A 101 20.30 20.93 -11.28
CA GLU A 101 19.09 20.14 -11.05
C GLU A 101 18.76 19.21 -12.25
N ALA A 102 19.00 19.66 -13.48
CA ALA A 102 18.77 18.84 -14.66
C ALA A 102 19.65 17.57 -14.69
N SER A 103 20.83 17.62 -14.08
CA SER A 103 21.73 16.45 -13.95
C SER A 103 21.15 15.43 -12.97
N ILE A 104 20.56 15.89 -11.86
CA ILE A 104 19.89 15.04 -10.87
C ILE A 104 18.68 14.37 -11.54
N THR A 105 17.85 15.15 -12.21
CA THR A 105 16.65 14.65 -12.90
C THR A 105 17.00 13.59 -13.95
N ARG A 106 18.05 13.81 -14.73
CA ARG A 106 18.53 12.83 -15.73
C ARG A 106 19.01 11.53 -15.09
N LEU A 107 19.78 11.60 -14.00
CA LEU A 107 20.25 10.40 -13.30
C LEU A 107 19.05 9.61 -12.74
N ILE A 108 18.14 10.27 -12.04
CA ILE A 108 16.97 9.64 -11.47
C ILE A 108 16.11 9.03 -12.57
N GLY A 109 15.87 9.76 -13.67
CA GLY A 109 15.12 9.28 -14.82
C GLY A 109 15.73 8.04 -15.44
N ALA A 110 17.05 8.00 -15.60
CA ALA A 110 17.76 6.84 -16.13
C ALA A 110 17.63 5.61 -15.22
N VAL A 111 17.76 5.79 -13.89
CA VAL A 111 17.59 4.70 -12.91
C VAL A 111 16.16 4.17 -12.92
N LEU A 112 15.17 5.05 -13.00
CA LEU A 112 13.76 4.65 -13.04
C LEU A 112 13.43 3.92 -14.35
N LEU A 113 13.97 4.35 -15.47
CA LEU A 113 13.79 3.69 -16.77
C LEU A 113 14.40 2.29 -16.77
N GLU A 114 15.65 2.16 -16.32
CA GLU A 114 16.34 0.88 -16.18
C GLU A 114 15.54 -0.10 -15.31
N GLN A 115 15.03 0.38 -14.16
CA GLN A 115 14.25 -0.46 -13.26
C GLN A 115 12.88 -0.82 -13.85
N ASN A 116 12.25 0.07 -14.59
CA ASN A 116 11.00 -0.20 -15.29
C ASN A 116 11.18 -1.29 -16.36
N ASP A 117 12.25 -1.22 -17.14
CA ASP A 117 12.56 -2.22 -18.15
C ASP A 117 12.87 -3.59 -17.53
N GLU A 118 13.61 -3.61 -16.41
CA GLU A 118 13.85 -4.83 -15.65
C GLU A 118 12.54 -5.47 -15.15
N TRP A 119 11.64 -4.67 -14.60
CA TRP A 119 10.34 -5.16 -14.13
C TRP A 119 9.43 -5.66 -15.25
N LEU A 120 9.48 -5.05 -16.42
CA LEU A 120 8.72 -5.51 -17.58
C LEU A 120 9.22 -6.86 -18.11
N LEU A 121 10.56 -7.08 -18.09
CA LEU A 121 11.17 -8.28 -18.62
C LEU A 121 11.17 -9.45 -17.64
N GLN A 122 11.49 -9.20 -16.37
CA GLN A 122 11.70 -10.28 -15.39
C GLN A 122 10.46 -10.59 -14.57
N HIS A 123 9.72 -9.57 -14.15
CA HIS A 123 8.58 -9.74 -13.28
C HIS A 123 7.57 -8.65 -13.56
N ARG A 124 6.49 -8.94 -14.25
CA ARG A 124 5.34 -8.06 -14.25
C ARG A 124 4.95 -7.77 -12.80
N TYR A 125 5.24 -6.55 -12.36
CA TYR A 125 4.99 -6.15 -10.96
C TYR A 125 3.50 -6.26 -10.62
N MET A 126 2.63 -5.89 -11.57
CA MET A 126 1.18 -6.06 -11.47
C MET A 126 0.62 -6.60 -12.79
N GLN A 127 -0.33 -7.50 -12.69
CA GLN A 127 -1.08 -7.99 -13.84
C GLN A 127 -2.17 -6.96 -14.17
N ILE A 128 -1.97 -6.21 -15.24
CA ILE A 128 -2.89 -5.14 -15.66
C ILE A 128 -4.28 -5.71 -15.97
N GLU A 129 -4.33 -6.94 -16.44
CA GLU A 129 -5.55 -7.66 -16.76
C GLU A 129 -6.52 -7.76 -15.55
N GLY A 130 -5.97 -7.97 -14.35
CA GLY A 130 -6.76 -7.99 -13.11
C GLY A 130 -7.23 -6.62 -12.64
N MET A 131 -6.69 -5.53 -13.19
CA MET A 131 -7.16 -4.18 -12.88
C MET A 131 -8.47 -3.83 -13.59
N ALA A 132 -8.86 -4.57 -14.62
CA ALA A 132 -10.15 -4.41 -15.28
C ALA A 132 -11.33 -4.62 -14.30
N GLU A 133 -11.15 -5.42 -13.26
CA GLU A 133 -12.16 -5.62 -12.21
C GLU A 133 -12.43 -4.36 -11.36
N LEU A 134 -11.49 -3.41 -11.33
CA LEU A 134 -11.63 -2.14 -10.61
C LEU A 134 -12.31 -1.05 -11.44
N THR A 135 -12.28 -1.20 -12.75
CA THR A 135 -12.94 -0.26 -13.66
C THR A 135 -14.23 -0.91 -14.11
N PRO A 136 -15.39 -0.53 -13.53
CA PRO A 136 -16.65 -1.02 -14.06
C PRO A 136 -16.68 -0.69 -15.55
N PRO A 137 -17.20 -1.59 -16.42
CA PRO A 137 -17.37 -1.28 -17.83
C PRO A 137 -18.12 0.04 -17.89
N LEU A 138 -17.59 1.00 -18.64
CA LEU A 138 -18.33 2.21 -18.99
C LEU A 138 -19.62 1.68 -19.61
N ILE A 139 -20.69 1.66 -18.82
CA ILE A 139 -22.02 1.47 -19.36
C ILE A 139 -22.12 2.57 -20.39
N ASP A 140 -22.28 2.22 -21.67
CA ASP A 140 -22.48 3.16 -22.76
C ASP A 140 -23.46 4.22 -22.26
N ALA A 141 -22.90 5.36 -21.83
CA ALA A 141 -23.70 6.49 -21.43
C ALA A 141 -24.40 6.91 -22.73
N ASP A 142 -25.64 6.54 -22.86
CA ASP A 142 -26.48 6.95 -23.96
C ASP A 142 -26.29 8.47 -24.12
N PRO A 143 -25.67 8.95 -25.23
CA PRO A 143 -25.33 10.35 -25.38
C PRO A 143 -26.57 11.26 -25.31
N ALA A 144 -27.77 10.70 -25.38
CA ALA A 144 -29.05 11.39 -25.21
C ALA A 144 -29.38 11.76 -23.75
N LYS A 145 -28.61 11.30 -22.74
CA LYS A 145 -28.85 11.55 -21.30
C LYS A 145 -27.87 12.53 -20.66
N LEU A 146 -26.98 13.13 -21.43
CA LEU A 146 -26.12 14.18 -20.92
C LEU A 146 -26.93 15.46 -20.69
N PRO A 147 -26.90 16.09 -19.49
CA PRO A 147 -27.53 17.39 -19.31
C PRO A 147 -26.88 18.42 -20.24
N PRO A 148 -27.64 19.36 -20.80
CA PRO A 148 -27.10 20.38 -21.70
C PRO A 148 -26.05 21.20 -20.93
N MET A 149 -24.84 21.31 -21.50
CA MET A 149 -23.82 22.21 -20.97
C MET A 149 -24.37 23.61 -20.94
N ALA A 150 -24.43 24.20 -19.73
CA ALA A 150 -24.78 25.60 -19.56
C ALA A 150 -23.74 26.46 -20.31
N ALA A 151 -24.26 27.34 -21.21
CA ALA A 151 -23.49 28.33 -21.92
C ALA A 151 -23.01 29.45 -20.98
#